data_7cfd519326b6dcac43ba7f4b1e676ca6
#
_entry.id   7cfd519326b6dcac43ba7f4b1e676ca6
#
_cell.length_a   1.000
_cell.length_b   1.000
_cell.length_c   1.000
_cell.angle_alpha   90.00
_cell.angle_beta   90.00
_cell.angle_gamma   90.00
#
_symmetry.space_group_name_H-M   'P 1'
#
loop_
_entity.id
_entity.type
_entity.pdbx_description
1 polymer ?
#
loop_
_entity_poly.entity_id
_entity_poly.type
_entity_poly.pdbx_seq_one_letter_code
_entity_poly.pdbx_strand_id
1 'polypeptide(L)'
;YAQRRAEDVPGHWLLARLGKRVLRPGGLELTRKLLKHAGLSDADVVELAPGLGRTATELLSFQPASYVGVEKDEDAARITCEIVKDTGRMVHADAADTGLPDAHADVVLGEAMLTMQSPNGKQKIVDEAVRVLRPGGRYAIHELGLQPDDLDDEFKTERMLRAF
;
A
#
# COMPACT_ATOMS: atom_id res chain seq x y z
N TYR A 1 0.37 6.06 17.91
CA TYR A 1 1.49 6.82 17.32
C TYR A 1 2.11 7.82 18.29
N ALA A 2 1.31 8.65 18.96
CA ALA A 2 1.82 9.70 19.86
C ALA A 2 2.62 9.18 21.07
N GLN A 3 2.47 7.92 21.45
CA GLN A 3 3.06 7.32 22.65
C GLN A 3 4.30 6.46 22.41
N ARG A 4 4.63 6.11 21.15
CA ARG A 4 5.85 5.34 20.84
C ARG A 4 7.08 6.25 20.90
N ARG A 5 8.23 5.75 21.40
CA ARG A 5 9.50 6.49 21.38
C ARG A 5 9.96 6.70 19.94
N ALA A 6 10.60 7.84 19.65
CA ALA A 6 11.05 8.18 18.30
C ALA A 6 12.03 7.15 17.71
N GLU A 7 12.82 6.49 18.53
CA GLU A 7 13.77 5.44 18.18
C GLU A 7 13.13 4.10 17.74
N ASP A 8 11.86 3.88 18.17
CA ASP A 8 11.11 2.66 17.87
C ASP A 8 10.14 2.83 16.69
N VAL A 9 10.13 4.00 16.06
CA VAL A 9 9.19 4.34 15.00
C VAL A 9 9.92 4.36 13.65
N PRO A 10 9.47 3.59 12.63
CA PRO A 10 10.01 3.67 11.28
C PRO A 10 10.03 5.12 10.76
N GLY A 11 11.06 5.49 9.99
CA GLY A 11 11.32 6.88 9.58
C GLY A 11 10.13 7.56 8.88
N HIS A 12 9.35 6.83 8.09
CA HIS A 12 8.14 7.36 7.45
C HIS A 12 7.07 7.80 8.46
N TRP A 13 6.93 7.10 9.61
CA TRP A 13 6.02 7.50 10.67
C TRP A 13 6.54 8.71 11.48
N LEU A 14 7.85 8.87 11.58
CA LEU A 14 8.45 10.08 12.14
C LEU A 14 8.12 11.30 11.28
N LEU A 15 8.19 11.17 9.96
CA LEU A 15 7.78 12.21 9.02
C LEU A 15 6.29 12.55 9.15
N ALA A 16 5.44 11.55 9.38
CA ALA A 16 4.01 11.78 9.63
C ALA A 16 3.78 12.60 10.92
N ARG A 17 4.53 12.35 12.00
CA ARG A 17 4.51 13.15 13.22
C ARG A 17 4.92 14.62 13.00
N LEU A 18 5.82 14.85 12.04
CA LEU A 18 6.26 16.19 11.64
C LEU A 18 5.27 16.88 10.68
N GLY A 19 4.07 16.31 10.50
CA GLY A 19 3.00 16.90 9.70
C GLY A 19 3.06 16.58 8.21
N LYS A 20 3.98 15.76 7.75
CA LYS A 20 3.96 15.24 6.38
C LYS A 20 2.80 14.29 6.20
N ARG A 21 1.86 14.64 5.34
CA ARG A 21 0.62 13.88 5.10
C ARG A 21 0.70 12.92 3.91
N VAL A 22 1.69 13.08 3.05
CA VAL A 22 1.93 12.24 1.86
C VAL A 22 3.38 11.79 1.90
N LEU A 23 3.59 10.49 2.08
CA LEU A 23 4.88 9.87 2.37
C LEU A 23 5.36 8.98 1.21
N ARG A 24 4.97 9.33 -0.02
CA ARG A 24 5.28 8.55 -1.21
C ARG A 24 5.77 9.42 -2.36
N PRO A 25 6.63 8.89 -3.24
CA PRO A 25 7.08 9.57 -4.45
C PRO A 25 5.90 10.02 -5.31
N GLY A 26 6.00 11.19 -5.96
CA GLY A 26 4.95 11.74 -6.82
C GLY A 26 3.68 12.21 -6.10
N GLY A 27 3.60 12.01 -4.79
CA GLY A 27 2.56 12.57 -3.96
C GLY A 27 1.14 12.16 -4.36
N LEU A 28 0.18 13.00 -4.02
CA LEU A 28 -1.24 12.74 -4.26
C LEU A 28 -1.63 12.75 -5.74
N GLU A 29 -0.88 13.44 -6.58
CA GLU A 29 -1.13 13.50 -8.04
C GLU A 29 -0.97 12.11 -8.67
N LEU A 30 0.15 11.42 -8.38
CA LEU A 30 0.36 10.07 -8.89
C LEU A 30 -0.61 9.06 -8.27
N THR A 31 -0.99 9.21 -7.00
CA THR A 31 -2.06 8.40 -6.40
C THR A 31 -3.35 8.52 -7.19
N ARG A 32 -3.82 9.74 -7.46
CA ARG A 32 -5.05 9.97 -8.23
C ARG A 32 -4.97 9.40 -9.64
N LYS A 33 -3.80 9.48 -10.26
CA LYS A 33 -3.55 8.88 -11.58
C LYS A 33 -3.67 7.35 -11.51
N LEU A 34 -3.05 6.73 -10.51
CA LEU A 34 -3.17 5.28 -10.26
C LEU A 34 -4.64 4.88 -10.09
N LEU A 35 -5.35 5.52 -9.16
CA LEU A 35 -6.74 5.20 -8.85
C LEU A 35 -7.66 5.34 -10.07
N LYS A 36 -7.45 6.38 -10.90
CA LYS A 36 -8.22 6.59 -12.13
C LYS A 36 -8.10 5.42 -13.13
N HIS A 37 -6.95 4.73 -13.13
CA HIS A 37 -6.69 3.64 -14.07
C HIS A 37 -6.88 2.24 -13.46
N ALA A 38 -7.09 2.16 -12.14
CA ALA A 38 -7.20 0.88 -11.44
C ALA A 38 -8.52 0.12 -11.70
N GLY A 39 -9.59 0.81 -12.12
CA GLY A 39 -10.90 0.19 -12.38
C GLY A 39 -11.67 -0.11 -11.09
N LEU A 40 -11.80 0.90 -10.22
CA LEU A 40 -12.32 0.76 -8.86
C LEU A 40 -13.84 0.80 -8.73
N SER A 41 -14.56 1.41 -9.69
CA SER A 41 -16.01 1.55 -9.64
C SER A 41 -16.68 0.18 -9.63
N ASP A 42 -17.58 -0.04 -8.68
CA ASP A 42 -18.31 -1.30 -8.48
C ASP A 42 -17.42 -2.55 -8.30
N ALA A 43 -16.13 -2.36 -7.99
CA ALA A 43 -15.16 -3.44 -7.80
C ALA A 43 -15.02 -3.82 -6.32
N ASP A 44 -14.72 -5.09 -6.04
CA ASP A 44 -14.21 -5.53 -4.75
C ASP A 44 -12.72 -5.20 -4.68
N VAL A 45 -12.34 -4.31 -3.74
CA VAL A 45 -10.98 -3.78 -3.65
C VAL A 45 -10.29 -4.20 -2.38
N VAL A 46 -9.03 -4.67 -2.51
CA VAL A 46 -8.11 -4.89 -1.40
C VAL A 46 -6.95 -3.90 -1.51
N GLU A 47 -6.72 -3.08 -0.48
CA GLU A 47 -5.56 -2.20 -0.39
C GLU A 47 -4.53 -2.78 0.59
N LEU A 48 -3.31 -3.00 0.10
CA LEU A 48 -2.19 -3.48 0.91
C LEU A 48 -1.43 -2.30 1.50
N ALA A 49 -1.18 -2.34 2.80
CA ALA A 49 -0.47 -1.33 3.57
C ALA A 49 -1.03 0.11 3.40
N PRO A 50 -2.33 0.36 3.62
CA PRO A 50 -2.94 1.68 3.47
C PRO A 50 -2.35 2.75 4.40
N GLY A 51 -1.58 2.36 5.39
CA GLY A 51 -0.94 3.27 6.32
C GLY A 51 -1.94 4.13 7.08
N LEU A 52 -1.85 5.45 6.94
CA LEU A 52 -2.77 6.40 7.58
C LEU A 52 -4.06 6.65 6.77
N GLY A 53 -4.39 5.81 5.81
CA GLY A 53 -5.64 5.82 5.07
C GLY A 53 -5.79 6.98 4.06
N ARG A 54 -4.68 7.61 3.66
CA ARG A 54 -4.75 8.72 2.71
C ARG A 54 -5.21 8.26 1.32
N THR A 55 -4.69 7.13 0.86
CA THR A 55 -5.11 6.51 -0.40
C THR A 55 -6.52 5.95 -0.27
N ALA A 56 -6.86 5.29 0.84
CA ALA A 56 -8.21 4.83 1.12
C ALA A 56 -9.25 5.94 0.99
N THR A 57 -8.96 7.13 1.55
CA THR A 57 -9.88 8.31 1.43
C THR A 57 -10.15 8.69 -0.03
N GLU A 58 -9.12 8.72 -0.87
CA GLU A 58 -9.28 9.05 -2.30
C GLU A 58 -9.98 7.89 -3.06
N LEU A 59 -9.61 6.64 -2.73
CA LEU A 59 -10.15 5.42 -3.34
C LEU A 59 -11.68 5.30 -3.15
N LEU A 60 -12.18 5.57 -1.94
CA LEU A 60 -13.60 5.49 -1.64
C LEU A 60 -14.46 6.45 -2.48
N SER A 61 -13.89 7.55 -2.99
CA SER A 61 -14.60 8.44 -3.91
C SER A 61 -14.94 7.81 -5.26
N PHE A 62 -14.31 6.69 -5.61
CA PHE A 62 -14.61 5.91 -6.83
C PHE A 62 -15.75 4.90 -6.64
N GLN A 63 -16.36 4.85 -5.45
CA GLN A 63 -17.51 4.00 -5.14
C GLN A 63 -17.25 2.50 -5.42
N PRO A 64 -16.24 1.89 -4.80
CA PRO A 64 -16.04 0.44 -4.90
C PRO A 64 -17.24 -0.31 -4.30
N ALA A 65 -17.51 -1.53 -4.79
CA ALA A 65 -18.53 -2.40 -4.21
C ALA A 65 -18.18 -2.81 -2.78
N SER A 66 -16.90 -3.09 -2.53
CA SER A 66 -16.37 -3.32 -1.18
C SER A 66 -14.92 -2.85 -1.06
N TYR A 67 -14.49 -2.57 0.18
CA TYR A 67 -13.12 -2.23 0.51
C TYR A 67 -12.61 -3.08 1.68
N VAL A 68 -11.42 -3.65 1.51
CA VAL A 68 -10.67 -4.30 2.58
C VAL A 68 -9.25 -3.74 2.60
N GLY A 69 -8.86 -3.10 3.68
CA GLY A 69 -7.47 -2.70 3.91
C GLY A 69 -6.73 -3.75 4.72
N VAL A 70 -5.52 -4.11 4.30
CA VAL A 70 -4.63 -5.03 5.03
C VAL A 70 -3.43 -4.23 5.54
N GLU A 71 -3.31 -4.07 6.86
CA GLU A 71 -2.28 -3.26 7.49
C GLU A 71 -1.63 -4.01 8.65
N LYS A 72 -0.31 -4.02 8.65
CA LYS A 72 0.51 -4.70 9.67
C LYS A 72 0.69 -3.88 10.94
N ASP A 73 0.70 -2.56 10.82
CA ASP A 73 0.80 -1.66 11.98
C ASP A 73 -0.59 -1.44 12.59
N GLU A 74 -0.76 -1.86 13.84
CA GLU A 74 -2.04 -1.80 14.55
C GLU A 74 -2.59 -0.37 14.70
N ASP A 75 -1.73 0.62 14.96
CA ASP A 75 -2.16 2.01 15.09
C ASP A 75 -2.62 2.57 13.75
N ALA A 76 -1.92 2.24 12.66
CA ALA A 76 -2.31 2.63 11.31
C ALA A 76 -3.62 1.94 10.89
N ALA A 77 -3.76 0.65 11.16
CA ALA A 77 -4.99 -0.09 10.89
C ALA A 77 -6.18 0.53 11.61
N ARG A 78 -6.03 0.92 12.87
CA ARG A 78 -7.08 1.58 13.66
C ARG A 78 -7.47 2.94 13.07
N ILE A 79 -6.49 3.75 12.66
CA ILE A 79 -6.75 5.07 12.05
C ILE A 79 -7.51 4.90 10.74
N THR A 80 -7.08 3.98 9.88
CA THR A 80 -7.73 3.73 8.60
C THR A 80 -9.10 3.08 8.76
N CYS A 81 -9.29 2.26 9.80
CA CYS A 81 -10.60 1.70 10.14
C CYS A 81 -11.66 2.78 10.33
N GLU A 82 -11.35 3.88 11.01
CA GLU A 82 -12.28 5.00 11.19
C GLU A 82 -12.63 5.71 9.87
N ILE A 83 -11.72 5.70 8.91
CA ILE A 83 -11.95 6.30 7.59
C ILE A 83 -12.89 5.44 6.74
N VAL A 84 -12.75 4.10 6.81
CA VAL A 84 -13.43 3.18 5.91
C VAL A 84 -14.68 2.52 6.51
N LYS A 85 -14.97 2.73 7.77
CA LYS A 85 -15.98 2.03 8.58
C LYS A 85 -17.37 1.89 7.94
N ASP A 86 -17.79 2.88 7.14
CA ASP A 86 -19.10 2.89 6.49
C ASP A 86 -19.12 2.14 5.14
N THR A 87 -17.95 1.84 4.58
CA THR A 87 -17.79 1.27 3.23
C THR A 87 -16.99 -0.02 3.20
N GLY A 88 -16.17 -0.26 4.23
CA GLY A 88 -15.26 -1.38 4.23
C GLY A 88 -14.76 -1.78 5.61
N ARG A 89 -13.71 -2.57 5.65
CA ARG A 89 -13.09 -3.08 6.88
C ARG A 89 -11.58 -3.11 6.79
N MET A 90 -10.93 -3.19 7.96
CA MET A 90 -9.50 -3.43 8.07
C MET A 90 -9.21 -4.85 8.56
N VAL A 91 -8.14 -5.42 8.04
CA VAL A 91 -7.52 -6.66 8.51
C VAL A 91 -6.13 -6.32 9.04
N HIS A 92 -5.85 -6.69 10.29
CA HIS A 92 -4.53 -6.56 10.89
C HIS A 92 -3.70 -7.79 10.49
N ALA A 93 -2.94 -7.68 9.39
CA ALA A 93 -2.15 -8.78 8.83
C ALA A 93 -0.95 -8.25 8.03
N ASP A 94 -0.03 -9.17 7.67
CA ASP A 94 1.06 -8.86 6.74
C ASP A 94 0.55 -8.92 5.30
N ALA A 95 1.03 -8.03 4.44
CA ALA A 95 0.68 -8.01 3.02
C ALA A 95 1.13 -9.28 2.26
N ALA A 96 2.09 -10.03 2.80
CA ALA A 96 2.55 -11.31 2.27
C ALA A 96 1.72 -12.51 2.79
N ASP A 97 0.79 -12.28 3.72
CA ASP A 97 -0.11 -13.29 4.29
C ASP A 97 -1.35 -12.56 4.84
N THR A 98 -2.26 -12.23 3.95
CA THR A 98 -3.43 -11.37 4.26
C THR A 98 -4.52 -12.10 5.06
N GLY A 99 -4.52 -13.43 5.04
CA GLY A 99 -5.60 -14.25 5.58
C GLY A 99 -6.93 -14.15 4.81
N LEU A 100 -6.95 -13.45 3.67
CA LEU A 100 -8.13 -13.35 2.81
C LEU A 100 -8.31 -14.64 1.96
N PRO A 101 -9.54 -14.95 1.54
CA PRO A 101 -9.78 -16.09 0.63
C PRO A 101 -9.12 -15.90 -0.73
N ASP A 102 -8.90 -17.00 -1.46
CA ASP A 102 -8.52 -16.96 -2.86
C ASP A 102 -9.62 -16.28 -3.70
N ALA A 103 -9.22 -15.62 -4.77
CA ALA A 103 -10.14 -14.99 -5.72
C ALA A 103 -11.19 -14.08 -5.03
N HIS A 104 -10.75 -13.29 -4.06
CA HIS A 104 -11.60 -12.43 -3.22
C HIS A 104 -11.86 -11.06 -3.83
N ALA A 105 -10.91 -10.52 -4.61
CA ALA A 105 -10.95 -9.14 -5.09
C ALA A 105 -10.84 -9.02 -6.62
N ASP A 106 -11.43 -7.97 -7.15
CA ASP A 106 -11.27 -7.57 -8.57
C ASP A 106 -10.02 -6.70 -8.75
N VAL A 107 -9.69 -5.91 -7.70
CA VAL A 107 -8.51 -5.06 -7.69
C VAL A 107 -7.76 -5.23 -6.38
N VAL A 108 -6.46 -5.49 -6.46
CA VAL A 108 -5.52 -5.32 -5.35
C VAL A 108 -4.71 -4.07 -5.63
N LEU A 109 -4.52 -3.23 -4.62
CA LEU A 109 -3.78 -1.96 -4.72
C LEU A 109 -2.67 -1.91 -3.70
N GLY A 110 -1.48 -1.45 -4.10
CA GLY A 110 -0.35 -1.20 -3.18
C GLY A 110 0.44 0.02 -3.62
N GLU A 111 0.77 0.89 -2.69
CA GLU A 111 1.43 2.16 -2.97
C GLU A 111 2.65 2.38 -2.09
N ALA A 112 3.83 2.53 -2.70
CA ALA A 112 5.11 2.82 -2.05
C ALA A 112 5.47 1.83 -0.91
N MET A 113 5.15 0.56 -1.08
CA MET A 113 5.36 -0.48 -0.08
C MET A 113 6.38 -1.55 -0.50
N LEU A 114 6.41 -1.91 -1.79
CA LEU A 114 7.30 -2.94 -2.31
C LEU A 114 8.77 -2.49 -2.30
N THR A 115 9.03 -1.23 -2.58
CA THR A 115 10.40 -0.68 -2.62
C THR A 115 11.16 -0.92 -1.31
N MET A 116 10.48 -0.93 -0.18
CA MET A 116 11.07 -1.16 1.16
C MET A 116 11.26 -2.64 1.52
N GLN A 117 10.86 -3.55 0.65
CA GLN A 117 10.93 -4.99 0.91
C GLN A 117 12.18 -5.62 0.31
N SER A 118 12.68 -6.69 0.94
CA SER A 118 13.69 -7.55 0.33
C SER A 118 13.15 -8.22 -0.95
N PRO A 119 14.00 -8.70 -1.87
CA PRO A 119 13.56 -9.39 -3.07
C PRO A 119 12.57 -10.54 -2.78
N ASN A 120 12.86 -11.35 -1.78
CA ASN A 120 11.96 -12.43 -1.34
C ASN A 120 10.65 -11.92 -0.74
N GLY A 121 10.70 -10.80 0.01
CA GLY A 121 9.50 -10.15 0.54
C GLY A 121 8.59 -9.61 -0.56
N LYS A 122 9.17 -8.97 -1.59
CA LYS A 122 8.43 -8.51 -2.78
C LYS A 122 7.71 -9.66 -3.47
N GLN A 123 8.42 -10.78 -3.71
CA GLN A 123 7.83 -11.95 -4.36
C GLN A 123 6.63 -12.48 -3.57
N LYS A 124 6.76 -12.66 -2.25
CA LYS A 124 5.67 -13.14 -1.40
C LYS A 124 4.44 -12.23 -1.45
N ILE A 125 4.65 -10.92 -1.43
CA ILE A 125 3.53 -9.95 -1.52
C ILE A 125 2.85 -10.02 -2.88
N VAL A 126 3.63 -10.16 -3.97
CA VAL A 126 3.06 -10.30 -5.32
C VAL A 126 2.29 -11.61 -5.46
N ASP A 127 2.84 -12.73 -4.96
CA ASP A 127 2.18 -14.04 -4.97
C ASP A 127 0.86 -13.99 -4.18
N GLU A 128 0.86 -13.35 -3.02
CA GLU A 128 -0.33 -13.17 -2.20
C GLU A 128 -1.37 -12.27 -2.90
N ALA A 129 -0.94 -11.17 -3.52
CA ALA A 129 -1.83 -10.32 -4.30
C ALA A 129 -2.48 -11.09 -5.47
N VAL A 130 -1.70 -11.93 -6.17
CA VAL A 130 -2.21 -12.78 -7.27
C VAL A 130 -3.21 -13.82 -6.73
N ARG A 131 -2.94 -14.44 -5.56
CA ARG A 131 -3.84 -15.41 -4.93
C ARG A 131 -5.19 -14.79 -4.57
N VAL A 132 -5.16 -13.57 -4.04
CA VAL A 132 -6.36 -12.82 -3.62
C VAL A 132 -7.16 -12.31 -4.82
N LEU A 133 -6.51 -12.04 -5.96
CA LEU A 133 -7.18 -11.58 -7.17
C LEU A 133 -8.02 -12.67 -7.83
N ARG A 134 -9.20 -12.29 -8.29
CA ARG A 134 -10.00 -13.10 -9.21
C ARG A 134 -9.32 -13.23 -10.57
N PRO A 135 -9.60 -14.28 -11.35
CA PRO A 135 -9.17 -14.35 -12.74
C PRO A 135 -9.61 -13.09 -13.51
N GLY A 136 -8.65 -12.43 -14.17
CA GLY A 136 -8.88 -11.15 -14.86
C GLY A 136 -8.82 -9.90 -14.00
N GLY A 137 -8.62 -10.07 -12.68
CA GLY A 137 -8.39 -8.97 -11.75
C GLY A 137 -7.07 -8.21 -12.00
N ARG A 138 -6.89 -7.10 -11.32
CA ARG A 138 -5.74 -6.19 -11.52
C ARG A 138 -4.98 -5.96 -10.22
N TYR A 139 -3.67 -6.06 -10.28
CA TYR A 139 -2.79 -5.53 -9.24
C TYR A 139 -2.32 -4.13 -9.68
N ALA A 140 -2.85 -3.09 -9.04
CA ALA A 140 -2.50 -1.69 -9.29
C ALA A 140 -1.39 -1.28 -8.32
N ILE A 141 -0.22 -0.90 -8.84
CA ILE A 141 0.94 -0.54 -8.04
C ILE A 141 1.52 0.81 -8.43
N HIS A 142 2.04 1.52 -7.44
CA HIS A 142 2.82 2.74 -7.61
C HIS A 142 4.08 2.62 -6.75
N GLU A 143 5.22 2.46 -7.39
CA GLU A 143 6.51 2.20 -6.74
C GLU A 143 7.64 3.02 -7.36
N LEU A 144 8.77 3.12 -6.65
CA LEU A 144 10.00 3.65 -7.21
C LEU A 144 10.63 2.63 -8.16
N GLY A 145 10.97 3.08 -9.35
CA GLY A 145 11.79 2.34 -10.30
C GLY A 145 13.16 3.00 -10.48
N LEU A 146 14.18 2.21 -10.76
CA LEU A 146 15.51 2.68 -11.13
C LEU A 146 15.66 2.61 -12.65
N GLN A 147 16.38 3.57 -13.24
CA GLN A 147 16.79 3.59 -14.62
C GLN A 147 18.29 3.90 -14.73
N PRO A 148 19.00 3.21 -15.60
CA PRO A 148 18.59 2.09 -16.45
C PRO A 148 18.42 0.78 -15.64
N ASP A 149 17.69 -0.19 -16.19
CA ASP A 149 17.36 -1.46 -15.52
C ASP A 149 18.57 -2.41 -15.37
N ASP A 150 19.63 -2.18 -16.14
CA ASP A 150 20.87 -2.96 -16.18
C ASP A 150 21.94 -2.52 -15.16
N LEU A 151 21.59 -1.64 -14.23
CA LEU A 151 22.47 -1.28 -13.12
C LEU A 151 22.84 -2.51 -12.28
N ASP A 152 24.12 -2.60 -11.85
CA ASP A 152 24.52 -3.62 -10.89
C ASP A 152 23.83 -3.46 -9.53
N ASP A 153 23.78 -4.54 -8.75
CA ASP A 153 23.02 -4.57 -7.50
C ASP A 153 23.60 -3.65 -6.41
N GLU A 154 24.91 -3.44 -6.41
CA GLU A 154 25.58 -2.53 -5.47
C GLU A 154 25.16 -1.08 -5.76
N PHE A 155 25.17 -0.69 -7.03
CA PHE A 155 24.77 0.64 -7.46
C PHE A 155 23.26 0.91 -7.28
N LYS A 156 22.42 -0.12 -7.52
CA LYS A 156 20.97 -0.05 -7.21
C LYS A 156 20.73 0.23 -5.73
N THR A 157 21.44 -0.49 -4.86
CA THR A 157 21.33 -0.33 -3.40
C THR A 157 21.75 1.06 -2.95
N GLU A 158 22.88 1.57 -3.43
CA GLU A 158 23.38 2.90 -3.08
C GLU A 158 22.43 4.00 -3.52
N ARG A 159 21.89 3.93 -4.74
CA ARG A 159 20.91 4.91 -5.24
C ARG A 159 19.59 4.89 -4.50
N MET A 160 19.10 3.71 -4.14
CA MET A 160 17.88 3.59 -3.34
C MET A 160 18.07 4.20 -1.95
N LEU A 161 19.20 3.95 -1.29
CA LEU A 161 19.48 4.55 0.02
C LEU A 161 19.59 6.07 -0.01
N ARG A 162 19.98 6.66 -1.14
CA ARG A 162 20.05 8.12 -1.32
C ARG A 162 18.69 8.76 -1.66
N ALA A 163 17.69 7.97 -2.05
CA ALA A 163 16.35 8.46 -2.42
C ALA A 163 15.40 8.59 -1.22
N PHE A 164 15.79 8.05 -0.06
CA PHE A 164 15.09 8.11 1.23
C PHE A 164 15.88 8.89 2.27
#